data_15ae4c2cb158c0738927f5c4b08499f1
#
_entry.id   15ae4c2cb158c0738927f5c4b08499f1
#
_cell.length_a   1.000
_cell.length_b   1.000
_cell.length_c   1.000
_cell.angle_alpha   90.00
_cell.angle_beta   90.00
_cell.angle_gamma   90.00
#
_symmetry.space_group_name_H-M   'P 1'
#
loop_
_entity.id
_entity.type
_entity.pdbx_description
1 polymer ?
#
loop_
_entity_poly.entity_id
_entity_poly.type
_entity_poly.pdbx_seq_one_letter_code
_entity_poly.pdbx_strand_id
1 'polypeptide(L)'
;VYKFPVYWTDKLKVDFLQRVILIHSYLYYEANNSVWSDKKYDEVAKQLTNIQSKHTKSWIKQTTQYGYCFYDFDGTTGFDLWSRLKEEDRPLIKAIAEHIIGEKQNED
;
A
#
# COMPACT_ATOMS: atom_id res chain seq x y z
N VAL A 1 -10.58 1.44 8.07
CA VAL A 1 -9.46 0.56 8.42
C VAL A 1 -9.82 -0.91 8.21
N TYR A 2 -8.81 -1.71 7.92
CA TYR A 2 -9.01 -3.14 7.69
C TYR A 2 -9.09 -3.90 9.00
N LYS A 3 -9.97 -4.89 9.03
CA LYS A 3 -10.06 -5.85 10.13
C LYS A 3 -9.47 -7.17 9.63
N PHE A 4 -8.41 -7.62 10.28
CA PHE A 4 -7.73 -8.85 9.87
C PHE A 4 -8.20 -10.05 10.68
N PRO A 5 -8.16 -11.26 10.10
CA PRO A 5 -8.38 -12.47 10.89
C PRO A 5 -7.40 -12.53 12.07
N VAL A 6 -7.87 -13.03 13.21
CA VAL A 6 -7.05 -13.05 14.43
C VAL A 6 -5.78 -13.89 14.28
N TYR A 7 -5.77 -14.85 13.34
CA TYR A 7 -4.61 -15.72 13.12
C TYR A 7 -3.55 -15.11 12.18
N TRP A 8 -3.83 -13.94 11.59
CA TRP A 8 -2.83 -13.29 10.73
C TRP A 8 -1.66 -12.77 11.54
N THR A 9 -0.45 -13.06 11.06
CA THR A 9 0.79 -12.49 11.62
C THR A 9 0.94 -11.03 11.20
N ASP A 10 1.81 -10.31 11.92
CA ASP A 10 2.16 -8.94 11.52
C ASP A 10 2.72 -8.90 10.10
N LYS A 11 3.52 -9.90 9.69
CA LYS A 11 4.04 -9.97 8.32
C LYS A 11 2.92 -9.98 7.28
N LEU A 12 1.89 -10.81 7.47
CA LEU A 12 0.76 -10.89 6.54
C LEU A 12 0.00 -9.56 6.49
N LYS A 13 -0.24 -8.96 7.64
CA LYS A 13 -0.92 -7.66 7.72
C LYS A 13 -0.13 -6.57 7.00
N VAL A 14 1.17 -6.52 7.23
CA VAL A 14 2.05 -5.52 6.63
C VAL A 14 2.13 -5.74 5.12
N ASP A 15 2.31 -6.97 4.65
CA ASP A 15 2.34 -7.27 3.22
C ASP A 15 1.07 -6.79 2.52
N PHE A 16 -0.09 -7.05 3.13
CA PHE A 16 -1.38 -6.61 2.59
C PHE A 16 -1.49 -5.09 2.55
N LEU A 17 -1.17 -4.43 3.66
CA LEU A 17 -1.30 -2.97 3.76
C LEU A 17 -0.33 -2.24 2.83
N GLN A 18 0.91 -2.73 2.70
CA GLN A 18 1.86 -2.17 1.76
C GLN A 18 1.33 -2.25 0.32
N ARG A 19 0.74 -3.39 -0.05
CA ARG A 19 0.20 -3.58 -1.39
C ARG A 19 -0.94 -2.62 -1.69
N VAL A 20 -1.92 -2.50 -0.78
CA VAL A 20 -3.07 -1.63 -1.04
C VAL A 20 -2.66 -0.15 -1.05
N ILE A 21 -1.68 0.24 -0.25
CA ILE A 21 -1.16 1.62 -0.28
C ILE A 21 -0.44 1.90 -1.60
N LEU A 22 0.36 0.95 -2.11
CA LEU A 22 1.00 1.10 -3.42
C LEU A 22 -0.04 1.25 -4.54
N ILE A 23 -1.08 0.42 -4.52
CA ILE A 23 -2.16 0.47 -5.52
C ILE A 23 -2.82 1.84 -5.51
N HIS A 24 -3.21 2.34 -4.34
CA HIS A 24 -3.93 3.60 -4.24
C HIS A 24 -3.03 4.83 -4.41
N SER A 25 -1.73 4.71 -4.11
CA SER A 25 -0.74 5.74 -4.46
C SER A 25 -0.61 5.86 -5.98
N TYR A 26 -0.54 4.72 -6.68
CA TYR A 26 -0.51 4.72 -8.14
C TYR A 26 -1.76 5.40 -8.71
N LEU A 27 -2.94 5.02 -8.22
CA LEU A 27 -4.21 5.59 -8.70
C LEU A 27 -4.26 7.10 -8.48
N TYR A 28 -3.78 7.57 -7.34
CA TYR A 28 -3.83 8.98 -6.98
C TYR A 28 -2.81 9.81 -7.76
N TYR A 29 -1.54 9.37 -7.76
CA TYR A 29 -0.44 10.20 -8.27
C TYR A 29 -0.08 9.94 -9.73
N GLU A 30 -0.21 8.70 -10.20
CA GLU A 30 0.22 8.33 -11.55
C GLU A 30 -0.95 8.26 -12.53
N ALA A 31 -2.05 7.66 -12.13
CA ALA A 31 -3.22 7.49 -12.99
C ALA A 31 -4.21 8.64 -12.91
N ASN A 32 -4.02 9.56 -11.97
CA ASN A 32 -4.92 10.70 -11.72
C ASN A 32 -6.38 10.26 -11.61
N ASN A 33 -6.61 9.17 -10.92
CA ASN A 33 -7.95 8.56 -10.77
C ASN A 33 -8.11 8.02 -9.36
N SER A 34 -8.24 8.93 -8.38
CA SER A 34 -8.35 8.58 -6.97
C SER A 34 -9.66 7.82 -6.70
N VAL A 35 -9.55 6.65 -6.06
CA VAL A 35 -10.69 5.84 -5.64
C VAL A 35 -10.97 6.05 -4.15
N TRP A 36 -9.92 6.13 -3.33
CA TRP A 36 -10.06 6.42 -1.90
C TRP A 36 -10.13 7.93 -1.66
N SER A 37 -10.89 8.33 -0.62
CA SER A 37 -10.77 9.68 -0.09
C SER A 37 -9.41 9.85 0.59
N ASP A 38 -8.99 11.11 0.77
CA ASP A 38 -7.76 11.42 1.50
C ASP A 38 -7.83 10.87 2.93
N LYS A 39 -9.01 10.99 3.56
CA LYS A 39 -9.23 10.46 4.90
C LYS A 39 -9.00 8.95 4.97
N LYS A 40 -9.55 8.20 4.01
CA LYS A 40 -9.36 6.74 3.99
C LYS A 40 -7.91 6.37 3.76
N TYR A 41 -7.22 7.05 2.85
CA TYR A 41 -5.79 6.84 2.62
C TYR A 41 -5.00 7.03 3.90
N ASP A 42 -5.25 8.15 4.60
CA ASP A 42 -4.54 8.47 5.85
C ASP A 42 -4.81 7.42 6.93
N GLU A 43 -6.04 6.95 7.06
CA GLU A 43 -6.39 5.92 8.06
C GLU A 43 -5.66 4.60 7.80
N VAL A 44 -5.61 4.17 6.54
CA VAL A 44 -4.91 2.93 6.16
C VAL A 44 -3.40 3.10 6.33
N ALA A 45 -2.86 4.26 5.95
CA ALA A 45 -1.44 4.55 6.14
C ALA A 45 -1.04 4.51 7.61
N LYS A 46 -1.87 5.06 8.50
CA LYS A 46 -1.64 4.99 9.95
C LYS A 46 -1.72 3.57 10.47
N GLN A 47 -2.65 2.78 9.96
CA GLN A 47 -2.75 1.37 10.34
C GLN A 47 -1.45 0.63 10.00
N LEU A 48 -0.89 0.87 8.83
CA LEU A 48 0.38 0.27 8.43
C LEU A 48 1.52 0.72 9.34
N THR A 49 1.66 2.03 9.55
CA THR A 49 2.77 2.55 10.37
C THR A 49 2.66 2.09 11.83
N ASN A 50 1.45 1.94 12.36
CA ASN A 50 1.27 1.42 13.72
C ASN A 50 1.81 0.01 13.86
N ILE A 51 1.60 -0.85 12.87
CA ILE A 51 2.12 -2.22 12.92
C ILE A 51 3.63 -2.21 12.67
N GLN A 52 4.12 -1.46 11.69
CA GLN A 52 5.55 -1.38 11.38
C GLN A 52 6.36 -0.82 12.55
N SER A 53 5.77 0.09 13.35
CA SER A 53 6.47 0.68 14.49
C SER A 53 6.82 -0.33 15.58
N LYS A 54 6.20 -1.50 15.59
CA LYS A 54 6.52 -2.59 16.52
C LYS A 54 7.76 -3.38 16.11
N HIS A 55 8.29 -3.12 14.93
CA HIS A 55 9.40 -3.86 14.35
C HIS A 55 10.54 -2.92 13.94
N THR A 56 11.74 -3.48 13.77
CA THR A 56 12.88 -2.70 13.29
C THR A 56 12.74 -2.44 11.79
N LYS A 57 13.42 -1.40 11.31
CA LYS A 57 13.49 -1.12 9.87
C LYS A 57 14.11 -2.28 9.10
N SER A 58 15.10 -2.94 9.71
CA SER A 58 15.73 -4.12 9.12
C SER A 58 14.73 -5.26 8.94
N TRP A 59 13.89 -5.51 9.95
CA TRP A 59 12.86 -6.56 9.84
C TRP A 59 11.89 -6.24 8.70
N ILE A 60 11.42 -5.00 8.62
CA ILE A 60 10.49 -4.57 7.56
C ILE A 60 11.14 -4.78 6.19
N LYS A 61 12.37 -4.31 6.04
CA LYS A 61 13.08 -4.34 4.76
C LYS A 61 13.36 -5.77 4.28
N GLN A 62 13.70 -6.68 5.19
CA GLN A 62 14.10 -8.04 4.86
C GLN A 62 12.95 -9.03 4.84
N THR A 63 11.89 -8.79 5.59
CA THR A 63 10.83 -9.77 5.83
C THR A 63 9.58 -9.50 4.99
N THR A 64 9.25 -8.23 4.74
CA THR A 64 8.00 -7.88 4.08
C THR A 64 8.19 -7.70 2.58
N GLN A 65 7.11 -7.92 1.81
CA GLN A 65 7.16 -7.99 0.35
C GLN A 65 7.66 -6.70 -0.30
N TYR A 66 7.18 -5.56 0.18
CA TYR A 66 7.57 -4.25 -0.34
C TYR A 66 8.33 -3.43 0.71
N GLY A 67 9.00 -4.12 1.62
CA GLY A 67 9.74 -3.48 2.70
C GLY A 67 10.80 -2.50 2.21
N TYR A 68 11.40 -2.76 1.06
CA TYR A 68 12.38 -1.84 0.47
C TYR A 68 11.78 -0.48 0.11
N CYS A 69 10.45 -0.41 -0.08
CA CYS A 69 9.75 0.85 -0.31
C CYS A 69 9.28 1.50 1.00
N PHE A 70 8.94 0.69 2.01
CA PHE A 70 8.18 1.14 3.17
C PHE A 70 8.94 1.16 4.48
N TYR A 71 10.22 0.74 4.52
CA TYR A 71 10.94 0.61 5.79
C TYR A 71 11.05 1.94 6.55
N ASP A 72 11.01 3.06 5.86
CA ASP A 72 11.07 4.41 6.45
C ASP A 72 9.77 5.21 6.25
N PHE A 73 8.69 4.53 5.86
CA PHE A 73 7.41 5.17 5.61
C PHE A 73 6.81 5.70 6.91
N ASP A 74 6.47 6.99 6.94
CA ASP A 74 5.93 7.67 8.13
C ASP A 74 4.41 7.86 8.09
N GLY A 75 3.75 7.41 7.02
CA GLY A 75 2.30 7.50 6.90
C GLY A 75 1.78 8.82 6.37
N THR A 76 2.65 9.76 5.99
CA THR A 76 2.19 11.09 5.58
C THR A 76 1.83 11.19 4.10
N THR A 77 2.67 10.67 3.20
CA THR A 77 2.41 10.75 1.76
C THR A 77 2.98 9.56 1.03
N GLY A 78 2.27 9.13 -0.02
CA GLY A 78 2.73 8.07 -0.91
C GLY A 78 3.32 8.60 -2.22
N PHE A 79 3.64 9.89 -2.28
CA PHE A 79 4.06 10.53 -3.52
C PHE A 79 5.26 9.84 -4.18
N ASP A 80 6.24 9.43 -3.40
CA ASP A 80 7.48 8.83 -3.92
C ASP A 80 7.49 7.30 -3.91
N LEU A 81 6.42 6.66 -3.41
CA LEU A 81 6.39 5.19 -3.30
C LEU A 81 6.50 4.50 -4.66
N TRP A 82 5.79 5.01 -5.65
CA TRP A 82 5.83 4.43 -6.99
C TRP A 82 7.23 4.46 -7.59
N SER A 83 7.94 5.57 -7.40
CA SER A 83 9.30 5.71 -7.92
C SER A 83 10.30 4.76 -7.25
N ARG A 84 10.05 4.37 -6.00
CA ARG A 84 10.89 3.41 -5.27
C ARG A 84 10.60 1.97 -5.67
N LEU A 85 9.43 1.70 -6.25
CA LEU A 85 9.03 0.34 -6.62
C LEU A 85 9.88 -0.13 -7.78
N LYS A 86 10.45 -1.35 -7.65
CA LYS A 86 11.26 -1.96 -8.71
C LYS A 86 10.43 -2.18 -9.97
N GLU A 87 11.05 -2.07 -11.12
CA GLU A 87 10.37 -2.24 -12.41
C GLU A 87 9.66 -3.59 -12.51
N GLU A 88 10.27 -4.65 -12.01
CA GLU A 88 9.66 -5.99 -12.05
C GLU A 88 8.43 -6.13 -11.18
N ASP A 89 8.25 -5.25 -10.19
CA ASP A 89 7.09 -5.26 -9.28
C ASP A 89 5.94 -4.37 -9.77
N ARG A 90 6.21 -3.46 -10.69
CA ARG A 90 5.21 -2.50 -11.16
C ARG A 90 4.05 -3.12 -11.95
N PRO A 91 4.27 -4.10 -12.82
CA PRO A 91 3.15 -4.64 -13.63
C PRO A 91 2.00 -5.19 -12.80
N LEU A 92 2.30 -5.89 -11.69
CA LEU A 92 1.25 -6.44 -10.83
C LEU A 92 0.41 -5.33 -10.19
N ILE A 93 1.09 -4.34 -9.60
CA ILE A 93 0.41 -3.21 -8.95
C ILE A 93 -0.44 -2.44 -9.97
N LYS A 94 0.12 -2.16 -11.14
CA LYS A 94 -0.58 -1.47 -12.22
C LYS A 94 -1.80 -2.26 -12.70
N ALA A 95 -1.67 -3.57 -12.88
CA ALA A 95 -2.76 -4.42 -13.34
C ALA A 95 -3.91 -4.43 -12.34
N ILE A 96 -3.61 -4.53 -11.04
CA ILE A 96 -4.63 -4.49 -9.99
C ILE A 96 -5.32 -3.12 -9.98
N ALA A 97 -4.55 -2.04 -10.08
CA ALA A 97 -5.08 -0.69 -10.11
C ALA A 97 -6.01 -0.48 -11.31
N GLU A 98 -5.62 -0.94 -12.48
CA GLU A 98 -6.43 -0.84 -13.69
C GLU A 98 -7.71 -1.65 -13.59
N HIS A 99 -7.66 -2.81 -12.94
CA HIS A 99 -8.85 -3.61 -12.67
C HIS A 99 -9.84 -2.86 -11.77
N ILE A 100 -9.36 -2.19 -10.74
CA ILE A 100 -10.18 -1.39 -9.83
C ILE A 100 -10.86 -0.24 -10.61
N ILE A 101 -10.12 0.44 -11.47
CA ILE A 101 -10.69 1.49 -12.32
C ILE A 101 -11.78 0.92 -13.23
N GLY A 102 -11.53 -0.23 -13.84
CA GLY A 102 -12.49 -0.89 -14.72
C GLY A 102 -13.77 -1.27 -14.00
N GLU A 103 -13.68 -1.83 -12.79
CA GLU A 103 -14.86 -2.15 -11.99
C GLU A 103 -15.64 -0.89 -11.62
N LYS A 104 -14.95 0.17 -11.22
CA LYS A 104 -15.58 1.45 -10.88
C LYS A 104 -16.35 2.02 -12.07
N GLN A 105 -15.80 1.95 -13.27
CA GLN A 105 -16.45 2.41 -14.49
C GLN A 105 -17.67 1.56 -14.85
N ASN A 106 -17.62 0.26 -14.60
CA ASN A 106 -18.71 -0.66 -14.90
C ASN A 106 -19.88 -0.54 -13.93
N GLU A 107 -19.68 0.05 -12.77
CA GLU A 107 -20.75 0.30 -11.79
C GLU A 107 -21.64 1.49 -12.20
N ASP A 108 -21.18 2.32 -13.09
CA ASP A 108 -21.91 3.46 -13.61
C ASP A 108 -22.87 3.01 -14.72
#